data_a99153fe32aff65187da70725516d12c
#
_entry.id   a99153fe32aff65187da70725516d12c
#
_cell.length_a   1.000
_cell.length_b   1.000
_cell.length_c   1.000
_cell.angle_alpha   90.00
_cell.angle_beta   90.00
_cell.angle_gamma   90.00
#
_symmetry.space_group_name_H-M   'P 1'
#
loop_
_entity.id
_entity.type
_entity.pdbx_description
1 polymer ?
#
loop_
_entity_poly.entity_id
_entity_poly.type
_entity_poly.pdbx_seq_one_letter_code
_entity_poly.pdbx_strand_id
1 'polypeptide(L)'
;MARKSLLIGVAITLVLLLIPVTREPVPSLEDAALQRTLLERGDAHFWMQKRFLRSKSVNLSAISQYDALIRQAADSIGWDWRLLAAVIYHESRFHNEAASSKGARGLMQIRSKRYTEEELLNPARNLSIGTRYLRKLENRYLDAAGPDEAIKFALASFNLGDGRVESLVAQAAADSLDASRWDSVATLLPKGHHTVSYVNNVLNTYAYYSRLYPR
;
A
#
# COMPACT_ATOMS: atom_id res chain seq x y z
N MET A 1 -57.89 -7.74 37.95
CA MET A 1 -56.47 -8.03 37.58
C MET A 1 -56.23 -7.56 36.15
N ALA A 2 -55.95 -6.29 35.91
CA ALA A 2 -55.49 -5.78 34.61
C ALA A 2 -55.10 -4.30 34.77
N ARG A 3 -53.89 -3.97 35.16
CA ARG A 3 -53.33 -2.59 35.15
C ARG A 3 -51.83 -2.60 35.52
N LYS A 4 -50.97 -3.34 34.81
CA LYS A 4 -49.53 -3.22 34.98
C LYS A 4 -48.69 -3.38 33.69
N SER A 5 -49.30 -3.37 32.50
CA SER A 5 -48.58 -3.60 31.25
C SER A 5 -48.43 -2.38 30.32
N LEU A 6 -48.75 -1.16 30.77
CA LEU A 6 -48.77 0.02 29.90
C LEU A 6 -47.65 1.05 30.17
N LEU A 7 -46.71 0.78 31.08
CA LEU A 7 -45.68 1.76 31.46
C LEU A 7 -44.25 1.40 30.96
N ILE A 8 -44.07 0.26 30.33
CA ILE A 8 -42.75 -0.14 29.82
C ILE A 8 -42.55 0.26 28.35
N GLY A 9 -43.66 0.53 27.62
CA GLY A 9 -43.57 0.89 26.18
C GLY A 9 -43.16 2.34 25.88
N VAL A 10 -43.27 3.26 26.86
CA VAL A 10 -43.03 4.70 26.62
C VAL A 10 -41.59 5.12 26.91
N ALA A 11 -40.85 4.35 27.70
CA ALA A 11 -39.47 4.68 28.07
C ALA A 11 -38.43 4.33 26.96
N ILE A 12 -38.75 3.42 26.04
CA ILE A 12 -37.81 3.01 24.97
C ILE A 12 -37.85 3.97 23.77
N THR A 13 -38.95 4.68 23.56
CA THR A 13 -39.12 5.60 22.42
C THR A 13 -38.43 6.97 22.64
N LEU A 14 -38.14 7.35 23.89
CA LEU A 14 -37.56 8.68 24.20
C LEU A 14 -36.01 8.68 24.20
N VAL A 15 -35.37 7.53 24.29
CA VAL A 15 -33.90 7.43 24.31
C VAL A 15 -33.29 7.46 22.89
N LEU A 16 -34.06 7.18 21.84
CA LEU A 16 -33.61 7.21 20.46
C LEU A 16 -33.57 8.61 19.81
N LEU A 17 -34.09 9.64 20.49
CA LEU A 17 -34.17 11.01 19.96
C LEU A 17 -33.01 11.93 20.39
N LEU A 18 -32.04 11.43 21.18
CA LEU A 18 -30.92 12.23 21.68
C LEU A 18 -29.55 11.76 21.17
N ILE A 19 -29.50 10.86 20.20
CA ILE A 19 -28.25 10.59 19.47
C ILE A 19 -28.11 11.69 18.41
N PRO A 20 -27.13 12.60 18.50
CA PRO A 20 -26.88 13.54 17.42
C PRO A 20 -26.61 12.71 16.18
N VAL A 21 -27.50 12.75 15.20
CA VAL A 21 -27.21 12.26 13.85
C VAL A 21 -26.17 13.22 13.28
N THR A 22 -24.90 12.94 13.54
CA THR A 22 -23.83 13.55 12.78
C THR A 22 -24.05 13.08 11.35
N ARG A 23 -24.65 13.95 10.52
CA ARG A 23 -24.70 13.74 9.07
C ARG A 23 -23.28 13.67 8.61
N GLU A 24 -22.79 12.45 8.37
CA GLU A 24 -21.54 12.29 7.63
C GLU A 24 -21.69 13.03 6.30
N PRO A 25 -20.68 13.77 5.85
CA PRO A 25 -20.73 14.41 4.55
C PRO A 25 -21.00 13.31 3.52
N VAL A 26 -22.02 13.54 2.68
CA VAL A 26 -22.32 12.64 1.56
C VAL A 26 -21.06 12.60 0.70
N PRO A 27 -20.47 11.42 0.44
CA PRO A 27 -19.30 11.32 -0.40
C PRO A 27 -19.58 11.95 -1.78
N SER A 28 -18.62 12.64 -2.35
CA SER A 28 -18.76 13.21 -3.68
C SER A 28 -19.05 12.11 -4.71
N LEU A 29 -19.61 12.47 -5.87
CA LEU A 29 -19.83 11.50 -6.96
C LEU A 29 -18.51 10.83 -7.40
N GLU A 30 -17.40 11.56 -7.33
CA GLU A 30 -16.06 11.03 -7.60
C GLU A 30 -15.60 10.02 -6.56
N ASP A 31 -15.88 10.28 -5.27
CA ASP A 31 -15.60 9.33 -4.20
C ASP A 31 -16.45 8.06 -4.34
N ALA A 32 -17.71 8.20 -4.73
CA ALA A 32 -18.60 7.06 -4.96
C ALA A 32 -18.18 6.23 -6.17
N ALA A 33 -17.74 6.88 -7.27
CA ALA A 33 -17.23 6.21 -8.46
C ALA A 33 -15.91 5.48 -8.16
N LEU A 34 -15.00 6.13 -7.40
CA LEU A 34 -13.75 5.52 -6.96
C LEU A 34 -14.02 4.32 -6.03
N GLN A 35 -14.96 4.45 -5.09
CA GLN A 35 -15.38 3.36 -4.22
C GLN A 35 -15.89 2.16 -5.01
N ARG A 36 -16.73 2.38 -6.03
CA ARG A 36 -17.25 1.32 -6.90
C ARG A 36 -16.10 0.62 -7.64
N THR A 37 -15.19 1.38 -8.24
CA THR A 37 -14.03 0.83 -8.97
C THR A 37 -13.11 0.00 -8.07
N LEU A 38 -12.91 0.41 -6.80
CA LEU A 38 -12.07 -0.32 -5.83
C LEU A 38 -12.77 -1.58 -5.31
N LEU A 39 -14.09 -1.56 -5.12
CA LEU A 39 -14.88 -2.74 -4.77
C LEU A 39 -14.89 -3.77 -5.89
N GLU A 40 -15.04 -3.35 -7.13
CA GLU A 40 -15.01 -4.22 -8.32
C GLU A 40 -13.63 -4.87 -8.54
N ARG A 41 -12.54 -4.23 -8.07
CA ARG A 41 -11.16 -4.74 -8.15
C ARG A 41 -10.71 -5.61 -6.97
N GLY A 42 -11.60 -5.91 -6.03
CA GLY A 42 -11.28 -6.77 -4.89
C GLY A 42 -10.59 -6.08 -3.70
N ASP A 43 -10.51 -4.74 -3.69
CA ASP A 43 -9.92 -3.95 -2.61
C ASP A 43 -10.84 -3.81 -1.37
N ALA A 44 -11.82 -4.71 -1.23
CA ALA A 44 -12.74 -4.77 -0.07
C ALA A 44 -12.00 -4.81 1.28
N HIS A 45 -10.79 -5.39 1.30
CA HIS A 45 -9.96 -5.44 2.51
C HIS A 45 -9.48 -4.06 2.97
N PHE A 46 -9.14 -3.16 2.03
CA PHE A 46 -8.79 -1.77 2.33
C PHE A 46 -9.95 -1.02 3.02
N TRP A 47 -11.17 -1.19 2.52
CA TRP A 47 -12.36 -0.55 3.10
C TRP A 47 -12.74 -1.12 4.47
N MET A 48 -12.57 -2.43 4.69
CA MET A 48 -12.76 -3.04 6.00
C MET A 48 -11.73 -2.50 7.01
N GLN A 49 -10.47 -2.34 6.62
CA GLN A 49 -9.43 -1.79 7.48
C GLN A 49 -9.73 -0.32 7.83
N LYS A 50 -10.17 0.50 6.88
CA LYS A 50 -10.57 1.90 7.10
C LYS A 50 -11.81 2.00 8.01
N ARG A 51 -12.79 1.12 7.85
CA ARG A 51 -13.97 1.03 8.74
C ARG A 51 -13.59 0.61 10.16
N PHE A 52 -12.63 -0.31 10.31
CA PHE A 52 -12.11 -0.73 11.61
C PHE A 52 -11.34 0.39 12.32
N LEU A 53 -10.53 1.15 11.59
CA LEU A 53 -9.80 2.32 12.10
C LEU A 53 -10.76 3.43 12.54
N ARG A 54 -11.87 3.66 11.84
CA ARG A 54 -12.92 4.60 12.22
C ARG A 54 -13.54 4.30 13.58
N SER A 55 -13.66 3.01 13.93
CA SER A 55 -14.29 2.59 15.21
C SER A 55 -13.41 2.84 16.44
N LYS A 56 -12.11 3.17 16.26
CA LYS A 56 -11.12 3.32 17.35
C LYS A 56 -10.61 4.76 17.56
N SER A 57 -11.31 5.79 17.13
CA SER A 57 -10.89 7.21 17.27
C SER A 57 -9.50 7.50 16.67
N VAL A 58 -9.10 6.77 15.62
CA VAL A 58 -7.79 6.96 14.98
C VAL A 58 -7.85 8.20 14.09
N ASN A 59 -6.78 8.99 14.11
CA ASN A 59 -6.61 10.18 13.30
C ASN A 59 -6.83 9.86 11.81
N LEU A 60 -7.98 10.30 11.25
CA LEU A 60 -8.38 10.04 9.87
C LEU A 60 -7.47 10.69 8.81
N SER A 61 -6.52 11.54 9.24
CA SER A 61 -5.52 12.16 8.39
C SER A 61 -4.26 11.31 8.16
N ALA A 62 -4.15 10.15 8.80
CA ALA A 62 -3.00 9.26 8.71
C ALA A 62 -3.31 7.98 7.89
N ILE A 63 -2.36 7.53 7.07
CA ILE A 63 -2.41 6.23 6.39
C ILE A 63 -2.14 5.10 7.41
N SER A 64 -1.14 5.31 8.27
CA SER A 64 -0.71 4.35 9.28
C SER A 64 -0.11 5.04 10.51
N GLN A 65 0.12 4.28 11.57
CA GLN A 65 0.87 4.76 12.75
C GLN A 65 2.35 5.07 12.45
N TYR A 66 2.86 4.65 11.30
CA TYR A 66 4.27 4.82 10.90
C TYR A 66 4.49 6.00 9.96
N ASP A 67 3.48 6.83 9.69
CA ASP A 67 3.57 7.90 8.68
C ASP A 67 4.74 8.84 8.87
N ALA A 68 5.09 9.20 10.11
CA ALA A 68 6.25 10.04 10.39
C ALA A 68 7.58 9.38 9.95
N LEU A 69 7.76 8.09 10.25
CA LEU A 69 8.92 7.32 9.83
C LEU A 69 8.93 7.10 8.31
N ILE A 70 7.76 6.87 7.71
CA ILE A 70 7.62 6.67 6.26
C ILE A 70 7.99 7.96 5.51
N ARG A 71 7.53 9.13 5.98
CA ARG A 71 7.90 10.43 5.41
C ARG A 71 9.42 10.64 5.48
N GLN A 72 10.03 10.48 6.66
CA GLN A 72 11.47 10.61 6.83
C GLN A 72 12.26 9.67 5.91
N ALA A 73 11.81 8.41 5.78
CA ALA A 73 12.46 7.43 4.93
C ALA A 73 12.30 7.78 3.44
N ALA A 74 11.11 8.21 3.00
CA ALA A 74 10.85 8.64 1.63
C ALA A 74 11.65 9.88 1.25
N ASP A 75 11.70 10.89 2.13
CA ASP A 75 12.49 12.11 1.93
C ASP A 75 13.98 11.79 1.72
N SER A 76 14.53 10.79 2.43
CA SER A 76 15.94 10.39 2.31
C SER A 76 16.33 9.88 0.93
N ILE A 77 15.36 9.44 0.13
CA ILE A 77 15.53 8.92 -1.23
C ILE A 77 14.83 9.77 -2.29
N GLY A 78 14.21 10.89 -1.93
CA GLY A 78 13.50 11.77 -2.85
C GLY A 78 12.19 11.21 -3.40
N TRP A 79 11.58 10.24 -2.71
CA TRP A 79 10.29 9.67 -3.11
C TRP A 79 9.12 10.38 -2.44
N ASP A 80 7.97 10.35 -3.11
CA ASP A 80 6.70 10.69 -2.46
C ASP A 80 6.40 9.65 -1.36
N TRP A 81 6.19 10.12 -0.13
CA TRP A 81 5.95 9.25 1.02
C TRP A 81 4.72 8.33 0.83
N ARG A 82 3.75 8.76 0.03
CA ARG A 82 2.53 7.99 -0.28
C ARG A 82 2.83 6.81 -1.20
N LEU A 83 3.84 6.94 -2.08
CA LEU A 83 4.35 5.82 -2.88
C LEU A 83 5.05 4.80 -1.98
N LEU A 84 5.89 5.26 -1.06
CA LEU A 84 6.54 4.36 -0.10
C LEU A 84 5.50 3.69 0.82
N ALA A 85 4.48 4.43 1.28
CA ALA A 85 3.37 3.86 2.04
C ALA A 85 2.59 2.80 1.25
N ALA A 86 2.40 2.99 -0.07
CA ALA A 86 1.78 2.00 -0.93
C ALA A 86 2.62 0.72 -1.03
N VAL A 87 3.95 0.83 -1.14
CA VAL A 87 4.86 -0.33 -1.10
C VAL A 87 4.69 -1.09 0.22
N ILE A 88 4.78 -0.40 1.36
CA ILE A 88 4.66 -1.02 2.69
C ILE A 88 3.30 -1.69 2.87
N TYR A 89 2.23 -1.08 2.36
CA TYR A 89 0.90 -1.68 2.37
C TYR A 89 0.88 -3.03 1.63
N HIS A 90 1.51 -3.14 0.48
CA HIS A 90 1.55 -4.39 -0.30
C HIS A 90 2.51 -5.41 0.28
N GLU A 91 3.55 -4.99 1.01
CA GLU A 91 4.49 -5.90 1.66
C GLU A 91 3.92 -6.51 2.96
N SER A 92 3.46 -5.66 3.87
CA SER A 92 3.12 -6.09 5.23
C SER A 92 1.76 -5.65 5.74
N ARG A 93 0.99 -4.84 4.99
CA ARG A 93 -0.22 -4.15 5.51
C ARG A 93 0.08 -3.33 6.76
N PHE A 94 1.28 -2.75 6.84
CA PHE A 94 1.79 -2.04 8.01
C PHE A 94 1.93 -2.89 9.29
N HIS A 95 2.01 -4.23 9.16
CA HIS A 95 2.31 -5.10 10.30
C HIS A 95 3.82 -5.21 10.47
N ASN A 96 4.34 -4.59 11.55
CA ASN A 96 5.77 -4.58 11.82
C ASN A 96 6.35 -5.98 12.07
N GLU A 97 5.57 -6.88 12.64
CA GLU A 97 5.99 -8.25 12.97
C GLU A 97 5.72 -9.23 11.82
N ALA A 98 5.38 -8.72 10.62
CA ALA A 98 5.11 -9.57 9.48
C ALA A 98 6.34 -10.43 9.13
N ALA A 99 6.09 -11.73 8.99
CA ALA A 99 7.10 -12.73 8.66
C ALA A 99 6.58 -13.65 7.54
N SER A 100 7.37 -13.82 6.49
CA SER A 100 7.03 -14.77 5.43
C SER A 100 7.72 -16.13 5.64
N SER A 101 7.16 -17.19 5.04
CA SER A 101 7.78 -18.52 5.02
C SER A 101 9.15 -18.55 4.33
N LYS A 102 9.44 -17.54 3.49
CA LYS A 102 10.73 -17.39 2.80
C LYS A 102 11.73 -16.53 3.56
N GLY A 103 11.44 -16.16 4.81
CA GLY A 103 12.34 -15.41 5.71
C GLY A 103 12.32 -13.91 5.52
N ALA A 104 11.33 -13.33 4.84
CA ALA A 104 11.14 -11.88 4.81
C ALA A 104 10.58 -11.38 6.15
N ARG A 105 10.97 -10.17 6.59
CA ARG A 105 10.63 -9.60 7.91
C ARG A 105 10.27 -8.12 7.82
N GLY A 106 9.35 -7.70 8.68
CA GLY A 106 9.04 -6.32 8.99
C GLY A 106 8.20 -5.60 7.94
N LEU A 107 8.12 -4.28 8.08
CA LEU A 107 7.25 -3.42 7.28
C LEU A 107 7.44 -3.55 5.76
N MET A 108 8.70 -3.63 5.31
CA MET A 108 9.06 -3.73 3.89
C MET A 108 9.46 -5.15 3.49
N GLN A 109 9.16 -6.17 4.30
CA GLN A 109 9.42 -7.57 4.00
C GLN A 109 10.85 -7.82 3.50
N ILE A 110 11.84 -7.30 4.24
CA ILE A 110 13.25 -7.43 3.87
C ILE A 110 13.72 -8.87 4.12
N ARG A 111 14.34 -9.45 3.09
CA ARG A 111 14.97 -10.77 3.13
C ARG A 111 16.48 -10.63 2.98
N SER A 112 17.19 -10.69 4.08
CA SER A 112 18.65 -10.58 4.06
C SER A 112 19.29 -11.32 5.23
N LYS A 113 20.37 -12.06 4.95
CA LYS A 113 21.21 -12.70 5.98
C LYS A 113 22.20 -11.73 6.63
N ARG A 114 22.28 -10.49 6.13
CA ARG A 114 23.23 -9.46 6.63
C ARG A 114 22.75 -8.81 7.92
N TYR A 115 21.43 -8.84 8.17
CA TYR A 115 20.78 -8.19 9.30
C TYR A 115 20.17 -9.21 10.24
N THR A 116 20.18 -8.91 11.53
CA THR A 116 19.51 -9.74 12.54
C THR A 116 17.99 -9.62 12.44
N GLU A 117 17.25 -10.53 12.99
CA GLU A 117 15.79 -10.46 13.04
C GLU A 117 15.34 -9.23 13.85
N GLU A 118 16.00 -8.90 14.95
CA GLU A 118 15.74 -7.71 15.75
C GLU A 118 15.89 -6.42 14.92
N GLU A 119 16.96 -6.29 14.12
CA GLU A 119 17.14 -5.15 13.21
C GLU A 119 16.02 -5.05 12.17
N LEU A 120 15.58 -6.20 11.63
CA LEU A 120 14.54 -6.24 10.61
C LEU A 120 13.13 -6.02 11.19
N LEU A 121 12.89 -6.27 12.46
CA LEU A 121 11.64 -5.98 13.16
C LEU A 121 11.61 -4.58 13.78
N ASN A 122 12.73 -3.85 13.80
CA ASN A 122 12.74 -2.44 14.17
C ASN A 122 12.20 -1.60 13.00
N PRO A 123 11.07 -0.86 13.17
CA PRO A 123 10.42 -0.14 12.06
C PRO A 123 11.35 0.83 11.34
N ALA A 124 12.07 1.69 12.08
CA ALA A 124 12.96 2.69 11.49
C ALA A 124 14.12 2.03 10.73
N ARG A 125 14.68 0.95 11.29
CA ARG A 125 15.76 0.21 10.66
C ARG A 125 15.30 -0.51 9.40
N ASN A 126 14.15 -1.17 9.45
CA ASN A 126 13.54 -1.86 8.32
C ASN A 126 13.26 -0.89 7.16
N LEU A 127 12.63 0.25 7.44
CA LEU A 127 12.40 1.31 6.45
C LEU A 127 13.71 1.83 5.86
N SER A 128 14.72 2.14 6.69
CA SER A 128 16.02 2.62 6.20
C SER A 128 16.73 1.61 5.28
N ILE A 129 16.62 0.32 5.55
CA ILE A 129 17.23 -0.73 4.70
C ILE A 129 16.45 -0.83 3.39
N GLY A 130 15.12 -0.95 3.46
CA GLY A 130 14.27 -1.16 2.29
C GLY A 130 14.27 0.03 1.33
N THR A 131 14.20 1.26 1.84
CA THR A 131 14.24 2.47 1.00
C THR A 131 15.57 2.64 0.29
N ARG A 132 16.70 2.41 0.96
CA ARG A 132 18.00 2.46 0.29
C ARG A 132 18.13 1.40 -0.80
N TYR A 133 17.53 0.24 -0.59
CA TYR A 133 17.51 -0.81 -1.61
C TYR A 133 16.63 -0.39 -2.80
N LEU A 134 15.42 0.14 -2.56
CA LEU A 134 14.56 0.68 -3.63
C LEU A 134 15.27 1.77 -4.44
N ARG A 135 15.95 2.72 -3.78
CA ARG A 135 16.71 3.77 -4.48
C ARG A 135 17.83 3.21 -5.32
N LYS A 136 18.55 2.20 -4.82
CA LYS A 136 19.57 1.50 -5.60
C LYS A 136 18.98 0.86 -6.86
N LEU A 137 17.82 0.22 -6.73
CA LEU A 137 17.12 -0.43 -7.84
C LEU A 137 16.64 0.62 -8.87
N GLU A 138 16.05 1.72 -8.42
CA GLU A 138 15.60 2.81 -9.28
C GLU A 138 16.76 3.42 -10.07
N ASN A 139 17.87 3.76 -9.41
CA ASN A 139 19.05 4.35 -10.05
C ASN A 139 19.62 3.48 -11.17
N ARG A 140 19.43 2.18 -11.12
CA ARG A 140 19.90 1.25 -12.16
C ARG A 140 19.23 1.49 -13.51
N TYR A 141 17.95 1.90 -13.46
CA TYR A 141 17.14 2.06 -14.68
C TYR A 141 16.90 3.53 -15.06
N LEU A 142 17.31 4.48 -14.19
CA LEU A 142 16.95 5.89 -14.33
C LEU A 142 17.42 6.49 -15.67
N ASP A 143 18.68 6.24 -16.05
CA ASP A 143 19.26 6.80 -17.27
C ASP A 143 18.68 6.18 -18.55
N ALA A 144 18.34 4.89 -18.51
CA ALA A 144 17.85 4.16 -19.68
C ALA A 144 16.33 4.29 -19.87
N ALA A 145 15.57 4.39 -18.78
CA ALA A 145 14.12 4.31 -18.82
C ALA A 145 13.40 5.62 -18.43
N GLY A 146 14.13 6.56 -17.81
CA GLY A 146 13.56 7.77 -17.23
C GLY A 146 12.84 7.50 -15.89
N PRO A 147 12.46 8.57 -15.16
CA PRO A 147 12.04 8.44 -13.75
C PRO A 147 10.78 7.59 -13.55
N ASP A 148 9.76 7.74 -14.38
CA ASP A 148 8.49 7.02 -14.20
C ASP A 148 8.64 5.51 -14.43
N GLU A 149 9.37 5.12 -15.47
CA GLU A 149 9.62 3.71 -15.76
C GLU A 149 10.64 3.12 -14.78
N ALA A 150 11.68 3.88 -14.36
CA ALA A 150 12.63 3.44 -13.36
C ALA A 150 11.97 3.03 -12.04
N ILE A 151 10.92 3.75 -11.62
CA ILE A 151 10.10 3.37 -10.45
C ILE A 151 9.43 2.01 -10.69
N LYS A 152 8.84 1.76 -11.86
CA LYS A 152 8.22 0.47 -12.18
C LYS A 152 9.23 -0.68 -12.15
N PHE A 153 10.40 -0.47 -12.75
CA PHE A 153 11.50 -1.44 -12.71
C PHE A 153 12.01 -1.68 -11.29
N ALA A 154 12.11 -0.62 -10.46
CA ALA A 154 12.51 -0.76 -9.06
C ALA A 154 11.51 -1.60 -8.27
N LEU A 155 10.21 -1.35 -8.43
CA LEU A 155 9.15 -2.12 -7.80
C LEU A 155 9.16 -3.59 -8.26
N ALA A 156 9.33 -3.81 -9.57
CA ALA A 156 9.44 -5.16 -10.12
C ALA A 156 10.67 -5.91 -9.57
N SER A 157 11.82 -5.24 -9.51
CA SER A 157 13.08 -5.79 -8.99
C SER A 157 13.01 -6.07 -7.50
N PHE A 158 12.30 -5.22 -6.74
CA PHE A 158 12.08 -5.41 -5.31
C PHE A 158 11.27 -6.68 -5.04
N ASN A 159 10.24 -6.94 -5.85
CA ASN A 159 9.33 -8.09 -5.70
C ASN A 159 9.89 -9.39 -6.31
N LEU A 160 10.40 -9.34 -7.55
CA LEU A 160 10.84 -10.51 -8.31
C LEU A 160 12.30 -10.88 -8.02
N GLY A 161 13.07 -9.90 -7.63
CA GLY A 161 14.53 -9.98 -7.50
C GLY A 161 15.26 -9.29 -8.66
N ASP A 162 16.27 -8.53 -8.31
CA ASP A 162 17.07 -7.65 -9.17
C ASP A 162 17.63 -8.39 -10.40
N GLY A 163 18.40 -9.46 -10.18
CA GLY A 163 19.01 -10.21 -11.30
C GLY A 163 17.99 -10.85 -12.26
N ARG A 164 16.77 -11.15 -11.78
CA ARG A 164 15.73 -11.69 -12.67
C ARG A 164 15.20 -10.61 -13.60
N VAL A 165 14.97 -9.39 -13.08
CA VAL A 165 14.50 -8.26 -13.91
C VAL A 165 15.59 -7.84 -14.90
N GLU A 166 16.87 -7.82 -14.50
CA GLU A 166 17.99 -7.58 -15.42
C GLU A 166 18.01 -8.58 -16.59
N SER A 167 17.81 -9.86 -16.28
CA SER A 167 17.75 -10.90 -17.33
C SER A 167 16.57 -10.67 -18.28
N LEU A 168 15.41 -10.23 -17.78
CA LEU A 168 14.25 -9.91 -18.61
C LEU A 168 14.50 -8.68 -19.49
N VAL A 169 15.16 -7.65 -18.97
CA VAL A 169 15.55 -6.45 -19.74
C VAL A 169 16.52 -6.81 -20.88
N ALA A 170 17.52 -7.64 -20.58
CA ALA A 170 18.47 -8.12 -21.60
C ALA A 170 17.76 -8.97 -22.68
N GLN A 171 16.83 -9.83 -22.27
CA GLN A 171 16.02 -10.62 -23.21
C GLN A 171 15.13 -9.72 -24.07
N ALA A 172 14.44 -8.72 -23.48
CA ALA A 172 13.62 -7.78 -24.22
C ALA A 172 14.40 -7.07 -25.31
N ALA A 173 15.62 -6.60 -24.99
CA ALA A 173 16.52 -5.98 -25.96
C ALA A 173 16.92 -6.95 -27.09
N ALA A 174 17.21 -8.21 -26.77
CA ALA A 174 17.53 -9.25 -27.75
C ALA A 174 16.34 -9.59 -28.67
N ASP A 175 15.12 -9.55 -28.12
CA ASP A 175 13.87 -9.83 -28.83
C ASP A 175 13.29 -8.60 -29.55
N SER A 176 14.06 -7.49 -29.62
CA SER A 176 13.64 -6.22 -30.22
C SER A 176 12.38 -5.60 -29.59
N LEU A 177 12.13 -5.90 -28.31
CA LEU A 177 11.13 -5.24 -27.51
C LEU A 177 11.68 -3.94 -26.91
N ASP A 178 10.81 -3.01 -26.53
CA ASP A 178 11.23 -1.79 -25.84
C ASP A 178 11.68 -2.12 -24.39
N ALA A 179 12.97 -2.33 -24.23
CA ALA A 179 13.59 -2.66 -22.95
C ALA A 179 13.59 -1.50 -21.92
N SER A 180 13.25 -0.27 -22.35
CA SER A 180 13.12 0.90 -21.48
C SER A 180 11.76 1.01 -20.81
N ARG A 181 10.78 0.18 -21.18
CA ARG A 181 9.42 0.19 -20.65
C ARG A 181 9.09 -1.10 -19.92
N TRP A 182 8.69 -0.96 -18.65
CA TRP A 182 8.31 -2.11 -17.84
C TRP A 182 7.17 -2.93 -18.48
N ASP A 183 6.14 -2.26 -19.03
CA ASP A 183 5.00 -2.94 -19.62
C ASP A 183 5.40 -3.83 -20.81
N SER A 184 6.44 -3.43 -21.57
CA SER A 184 7.02 -4.20 -22.65
C SER A 184 7.80 -5.40 -22.11
N VAL A 185 8.73 -5.18 -21.15
CA VAL A 185 9.54 -6.23 -20.52
C VAL A 185 8.67 -7.25 -19.78
N ALA A 186 7.60 -6.80 -19.14
CA ALA A 186 6.68 -7.65 -18.40
C ALA A 186 5.93 -8.68 -19.28
N THR A 187 5.86 -8.46 -20.61
CA THR A 187 5.27 -9.44 -21.55
C THR A 187 6.05 -10.75 -21.61
N LEU A 188 7.32 -10.74 -21.22
CA LEU A 188 8.19 -11.92 -21.13
C LEU A 188 7.87 -12.79 -19.90
N LEU A 189 7.10 -12.27 -18.95
CA LEU A 189 6.62 -13.05 -17.82
C LEU A 189 5.38 -13.87 -18.20
N PRO A 190 5.16 -15.02 -17.57
CA PRO A 190 3.91 -15.78 -17.77
C PRO A 190 2.68 -14.91 -17.52
N LYS A 191 1.61 -15.12 -18.30
CA LYS A 191 0.33 -14.42 -18.14
C LYS A 191 -0.16 -14.53 -16.69
N GLY A 192 -0.50 -13.42 -16.08
CA GLY A 192 -0.96 -13.36 -14.68
C GLY A 192 0.16 -13.48 -13.64
N HIS A 193 1.42 -13.31 -14.03
CA HIS A 193 2.53 -13.36 -13.07
C HIS A 193 2.34 -12.31 -11.97
N HIS A 194 2.53 -12.74 -10.72
CA HIS A 194 2.26 -11.92 -9.52
C HIS A 194 3.01 -10.58 -9.48
N THR A 195 4.22 -10.50 -10.05
CA THR A 195 5.00 -9.26 -10.08
C THR A 195 4.34 -8.17 -10.93
N VAL A 196 3.69 -8.54 -12.05
CA VAL A 196 2.94 -7.57 -12.87
C VAL A 196 1.78 -6.99 -12.05
N SER A 197 1.03 -7.85 -11.38
CA SER A 197 -0.05 -7.41 -10.49
C SER A 197 0.48 -6.58 -9.31
N TYR A 198 1.63 -6.94 -8.75
CA TYR A 198 2.25 -6.21 -7.66
C TYR A 198 2.58 -4.76 -8.06
N VAL A 199 3.28 -4.56 -9.19
CA VAL A 199 3.64 -3.22 -9.68
C VAL A 199 2.37 -2.38 -9.89
N ASN A 200 1.37 -2.92 -10.58
CA ASN A 200 0.11 -2.24 -10.84
C ASN A 200 -0.65 -1.90 -9.54
N ASN A 201 -0.69 -2.82 -8.59
CA ASN A 201 -1.39 -2.61 -7.32
C ASN A 201 -0.70 -1.54 -6.46
N VAL A 202 0.64 -1.52 -6.41
CA VAL A 202 1.37 -0.45 -5.71
C VAL A 202 1.06 0.90 -6.32
N LEU A 203 1.13 1.04 -7.65
CA LEU A 203 0.85 2.31 -8.34
C LEU A 203 -0.60 2.75 -8.19
N ASN A 204 -1.57 1.84 -8.26
CA ASN A 204 -2.98 2.15 -8.01
C ASN A 204 -3.21 2.61 -6.56
N THR A 205 -2.58 1.95 -5.58
CA THR A 205 -2.65 2.35 -4.17
C THR A 205 -1.99 3.72 -3.95
N TYR A 206 -0.86 3.99 -4.60
CA TYR A 206 -0.24 5.31 -4.59
C TYR A 206 -1.16 6.39 -5.16
N ALA A 207 -1.76 6.16 -6.32
CA ALA A 207 -2.71 7.09 -6.92
C ALA A 207 -3.91 7.36 -5.98
N TYR A 208 -4.41 6.34 -5.29
CA TYR A 208 -5.46 6.47 -4.29
C TYR A 208 -5.00 7.30 -3.09
N TYR A 209 -3.84 7.01 -2.49
CA TYR A 209 -3.29 7.77 -1.37
C TYR A 209 -3.02 9.23 -1.75
N SER A 210 -2.57 9.48 -2.98
CA SER A 210 -2.29 10.84 -3.48
C SER A 210 -3.52 11.73 -3.56
N ARG A 211 -4.71 11.15 -3.69
CA ARG A 211 -5.99 11.90 -3.68
C ARG A 211 -6.48 12.20 -2.27
N LEU A 212 -6.18 11.32 -1.30
CA LEU A 212 -6.73 11.41 0.04
C LEU A 212 -5.82 12.14 1.04
N TYR A 213 -4.52 12.13 0.80
CA TYR A 213 -3.54 12.64 1.76
C TYR A 213 -2.68 13.71 1.09
N PRO A 214 -2.54 14.91 1.68
CA PRO A 214 -1.67 15.96 1.17
C PRO A 214 -0.19 15.52 1.20
N ARG A 215 0.63 16.17 0.39
CA ARG A 215 2.09 15.98 0.40
C ARG A 215 2.72 16.38 1.73
#